data_300d0b7fbc1e769a8eb7d8378ac11aa3
#
_entry.id   300d0b7fbc1e769a8eb7d8378ac11aa3
#
_cell.length_a   1.000
_cell.length_b   1.000
_cell.length_c   1.000
_cell.angle_alpha   90.00
_cell.angle_beta   90.00
_cell.angle_gamma   90.00
#
_symmetry.space_group_name_H-M   'P 1'
#
loop_
_entity.id
_entity.type
_entity.pdbx_description
1 polymer ?
#
loop_
_entity_poly.entity_id
_entity_poly.type
_entity_poly.pdbx_seq_one_letter_code
_entity_poly.pdbx_strand_id
1 'polypeptide(L)'
;NANAQAILDGELAVQVKLKHNNRFYTNEGFQFKVSTEIGAHALTVGYRDMEDSESRYQKYECFDQSATGVNSALYACSTGFTGSNNRLRVSEATSFYIEDKITLGKLAVTIGHRSEEYDQVENRWNDGTPTRNVLASGYPKTKDGDHNTTGFGATYELNDNVQLVAGFHEGMTAMFGTDPETADNMELGVRYSEGMTNVEVFYFQSDYESLKAECKNSQGGDCNEGDVFDGGAVDVSGVEVSASWILEGDNGVSYPVGLTYTSTDATFANSFDDDGEYWGVVADGDDVPYVPDSSLALVAGFVNSNGLSGNMRYVSNGSSCSTAACGTYQTIDSHSFLDLNLRKALN
;
A
#
# COMPACT_ATOMS: atom_id res chain seq x y z
N ASN A 1 31.34 2.86 -11.73
CA ASN A 1 31.46 3.39 -13.10
C ASN A 1 32.35 4.64 -13.04
N ALA A 2 33.57 4.57 -13.65
CA ALA A 2 34.59 5.65 -13.59
C ALA A 2 34.03 7.01 -14.08
N ASN A 3 33.15 6.99 -15.08
CA ASN A 3 32.50 8.21 -15.58
C ASN A 3 31.52 8.83 -14.59
N ALA A 4 30.82 8.03 -13.80
CA ALA A 4 29.89 8.56 -12.80
C ALA A 4 30.63 9.31 -11.69
N GLN A 5 31.77 8.79 -11.22
CA GLN A 5 32.60 9.48 -10.25
C GLN A 5 33.18 10.79 -10.82
N ALA A 6 33.72 10.77 -12.02
CA ALA A 6 34.24 11.97 -12.68
C ALA A 6 33.16 13.06 -12.91
N ILE A 7 31.90 12.67 -13.12
CA ILE A 7 30.77 13.61 -13.17
C ILE A 7 30.51 14.21 -11.78
N LEU A 8 30.46 13.39 -10.75
CA LEU A 8 30.22 13.86 -9.37
C LEU A 8 31.35 14.76 -8.87
N ASP A 9 32.59 14.47 -9.25
CA ASP A 9 33.78 15.27 -8.88
C ASP A 9 33.91 16.55 -9.72
N GLY A 10 33.05 16.74 -10.72
CA GLY A 10 33.08 17.91 -11.62
C GLY A 10 34.24 17.91 -12.61
N GLU A 11 34.78 16.74 -12.91
CA GLU A 11 35.93 16.57 -13.83
C GLU A 11 35.50 16.25 -15.27
N LEU A 12 34.21 15.94 -15.48
CA LEU A 12 33.66 15.59 -16.78
C LEU A 12 32.50 16.54 -17.15
N ALA A 13 32.59 17.12 -18.36
CA ALA A 13 31.49 17.90 -18.92
C ALA A 13 30.31 16.98 -19.22
N VAL A 14 29.13 17.37 -18.74
CA VAL A 14 27.90 16.59 -18.92
C VAL A 14 26.66 17.48 -18.90
N GLN A 15 25.63 17.11 -19.67
CA GLN A 15 24.29 17.65 -19.51
C GLN A 15 23.55 16.84 -18.43
N VAL A 16 23.14 17.51 -17.37
CA VAL A 16 22.31 16.93 -16.31
C VAL A 16 20.85 17.24 -16.58
N LYS A 17 20.00 16.21 -16.57
CA LYS A 17 18.55 16.31 -16.77
C LYS A 17 17.83 16.20 -15.44
N LEU A 18 17.03 17.20 -15.13
CA LEU A 18 16.07 17.18 -14.02
C LEU A 18 14.70 16.77 -14.56
N LYS A 19 14.22 15.63 -14.11
CA LYS A 19 12.94 15.06 -14.54
C LYS A 19 11.82 15.56 -13.64
N HIS A 20 10.86 16.26 -14.22
CA HIS A 20 9.64 16.69 -13.55
C HIS A 20 8.51 15.72 -13.90
N ASN A 21 8.05 14.97 -12.92
CA ASN A 21 6.87 14.12 -13.04
C ASN A 21 5.62 14.93 -12.73
N ASN A 22 4.75 15.05 -13.73
CA ASN A 22 3.45 15.71 -13.56
C ASN A 22 2.36 14.65 -13.59
N ARG A 23 1.53 14.64 -12.56
CA ARG A 23 0.38 13.73 -12.43
C ARG A 23 -0.82 14.52 -11.94
N PHE A 24 -1.95 14.27 -12.59
CA PHE A 24 -3.24 14.80 -12.17
C PHE A 24 -4.17 13.60 -11.97
N TYR A 25 -4.78 13.55 -10.83
CA TYR A 25 -5.77 12.53 -10.49
C TYR A 25 -7.12 13.21 -10.35
N THR A 26 -8.14 12.59 -10.91
CA THR A 26 -9.53 12.99 -10.72
C THR A 26 -10.31 11.78 -10.25
N ASN A 27 -11.13 11.94 -9.23
CA ASN A 27 -12.05 10.92 -8.74
C ASN A 27 -13.41 11.58 -8.64
N GLU A 28 -14.38 11.09 -9.41
CA GLU A 28 -15.75 11.63 -9.46
C GLU A 28 -16.74 10.48 -9.36
N GLY A 29 -17.90 10.73 -8.78
CA GLY A 29 -18.94 9.74 -8.72
C GLY A 29 -19.95 9.97 -7.62
N PHE A 30 -20.81 9.00 -7.43
CA PHE A 30 -21.77 9.02 -6.35
C PHE A 30 -21.89 7.64 -5.70
N GLN A 31 -22.31 7.65 -4.45
CA GLN A 31 -22.67 6.43 -3.74
C GLN A 31 -23.97 6.62 -2.98
N PHE A 32 -24.69 5.54 -2.87
CA PHE A 32 -25.95 5.48 -2.14
C PHE A 32 -25.91 4.30 -1.18
N LYS A 33 -26.35 4.52 0.06
CA LYS A 33 -26.37 3.49 1.11
C LYS A 33 -27.67 3.62 1.90
N VAL A 34 -28.33 2.48 2.09
CA VAL A 34 -29.48 2.37 3.00
C VAL A 34 -29.19 1.30 4.02
N SER A 35 -29.44 1.61 5.29
CA SER A 35 -29.33 0.66 6.38
C SER A 35 -30.64 0.63 7.16
N THR A 36 -31.05 -0.54 7.62
CA THR A 36 -32.26 -0.76 8.41
C THR A 36 -32.05 -1.88 9.41
N GLU A 37 -32.73 -1.80 10.53
CA GLU A 37 -32.74 -2.85 11.56
C GLU A 37 -34.11 -3.54 11.60
N ILE A 38 -34.12 -4.87 11.52
CA ILE A 38 -35.31 -5.70 11.53
C ILE A 38 -35.06 -6.88 12.48
N GLY A 39 -35.56 -6.78 13.70
CA GLY A 39 -35.32 -7.82 14.70
C GLY A 39 -33.85 -7.97 15.06
N ALA A 40 -33.26 -9.13 14.78
CA ALA A 40 -31.84 -9.41 15.02
C ALA A 40 -30.92 -8.96 13.87
N HIS A 41 -31.46 -8.48 12.77
CA HIS A 41 -30.78 -8.15 11.53
C HIS A 41 -30.51 -6.66 11.41
N ALA A 42 -29.28 -6.28 11.06
CA ALA A 42 -28.90 -4.94 10.63
C ALA A 42 -28.46 -5.02 9.15
N LEU A 43 -29.42 -4.83 8.26
CA LEU A 43 -29.25 -4.96 6.82
C LEU A 43 -28.75 -3.65 6.22
N THR A 44 -27.72 -3.72 5.39
CA THR A 44 -27.20 -2.62 4.60
C THR A 44 -27.19 -3.00 3.12
N VAL A 45 -27.66 -2.09 2.27
CA VAL A 45 -27.60 -2.20 0.82
C VAL A 45 -26.97 -0.95 0.28
N GLY A 46 -26.04 -1.07 -0.65
CA GLY A 46 -25.38 0.06 -1.25
C GLY A 46 -25.13 -0.08 -2.74
N TYR A 47 -25.03 1.06 -3.38
CA TYR A 47 -24.67 1.21 -4.78
C TYR A 47 -23.62 2.30 -4.90
N ARG A 48 -22.65 2.12 -5.79
CA ARG A 48 -21.59 3.08 -6.08
C ARG A 48 -21.35 3.13 -7.58
N ASP A 49 -21.14 4.33 -8.10
CA ASP A 49 -20.76 4.62 -9.47
C ASP A 49 -19.65 5.66 -9.43
N MET A 50 -18.47 5.31 -9.96
CA MET A 50 -17.24 6.09 -9.81
C MET A 50 -16.44 6.10 -11.11
N GLU A 51 -15.84 7.24 -11.40
CA GLU A 51 -14.80 7.40 -12.41
C GLU A 51 -13.51 7.86 -11.74
N ASP A 52 -12.42 7.15 -12.00
CA ASP A 52 -11.06 7.52 -11.62
C ASP A 52 -10.23 7.82 -12.87
N SER A 53 -9.45 8.88 -12.86
CA SER A 53 -8.52 9.15 -13.94
C SER A 53 -7.13 9.56 -13.45
N GLU A 54 -6.09 9.08 -14.16
CA GLU A 54 -4.70 9.51 -14.02
C GLU A 54 -4.23 10.11 -15.34
N SER A 55 -3.95 11.41 -15.35
CA SER A 55 -3.22 12.06 -16.43
C SER A 55 -1.77 12.24 -16.03
N ARG A 56 -0.85 11.60 -16.75
CA ARG A 56 0.58 11.61 -16.46
C ARG A 56 1.42 12.04 -17.65
N TYR A 57 2.44 12.84 -17.38
CA TYR A 57 3.49 13.20 -18.34
C TYR A 57 4.74 13.70 -17.62
N GLN A 58 5.83 13.81 -18.37
CA GLN A 58 7.10 14.31 -17.85
C GLN A 58 7.56 15.52 -18.63
N LYS A 59 8.34 16.38 -17.98
CA LYS A 59 9.09 17.48 -18.61
C LYS A 59 10.51 17.46 -18.08
N TYR A 60 11.46 17.90 -18.86
CA TYR A 60 12.85 18.00 -18.45
C TYR A 60 13.30 19.46 -18.46
N GLU A 61 13.99 19.83 -17.39
CA GLU A 61 14.90 20.95 -17.35
C GLU A 61 16.34 20.43 -17.30
N CYS A 62 17.25 21.14 -17.91
CA CYS A 62 18.65 20.76 -17.98
C CYS A 62 19.54 21.87 -17.46
N PHE A 63 20.73 21.50 -17.02
CA PHE A 63 21.88 22.37 -16.94
C PHE A 63 23.10 21.63 -17.49
N ASP A 64 24.04 22.40 -18.02
CA ASP A 64 25.30 21.86 -18.50
C ASP A 64 26.37 22.08 -17.43
N GLN A 65 27.04 21.01 -17.02
CA GLN A 65 28.23 21.06 -16.19
C GLN A 65 29.45 21.05 -17.09
N SER A 66 30.33 22.04 -16.92
CA SER A 66 31.61 22.08 -17.59
C SER A 66 32.58 21.03 -17.03
N ALA A 67 33.67 20.76 -17.76
CA ALA A 67 34.76 19.90 -17.27
C ALA A 67 35.53 20.46 -16.05
N THR A 68 35.21 21.66 -15.59
CA THR A 68 35.74 22.29 -14.37
C THR A 68 34.70 22.43 -13.27
N GLY A 69 33.58 21.71 -13.36
CA GLY A 69 32.51 21.66 -12.37
C GLY A 69 31.60 22.91 -12.34
N VAL A 70 31.73 23.84 -13.31
CA VAL A 70 30.86 25.01 -13.38
C VAL A 70 29.54 24.65 -14.08
N ASN A 71 28.43 24.90 -13.42
CA ASN A 71 27.08 24.64 -13.95
C ASN A 71 26.51 25.89 -14.65
N SER A 72 25.81 25.65 -15.78
CA SER A 72 24.98 26.67 -16.41
C SER A 72 23.70 26.96 -15.60
N ALA A 73 22.96 28.00 -15.97
CA ALA A 73 21.60 28.15 -15.48
C ALA A 73 20.71 27.02 -16.04
N LEU A 74 19.61 26.72 -15.33
CA LEU A 74 18.57 25.78 -15.80
C LEU A 74 17.90 26.30 -17.05
N TYR A 75 17.61 25.39 -17.98
CA TYR A 75 16.84 25.68 -19.20
C TYR A 75 15.93 24.51 -19.55
N ALA A 76 14.83 24.77 -20.23
CA ALA A 76 13.94 23.73 -20.71
C ALA A 76 14.62 22.95 -21.84
N CYS A 77 14.83 21.66 -21.67
CA CYS A 77 15.47 20.79 -22.64
C CYS A 77 14.54 19.70 -23.21
N SER A 78 13.26 19.76 -22.90
CA SER A 78 12.23 18.96 -23.52
C SER A 78 11.20 19.84 -24.24
N THR A 79 10.73 19.36 -25.36
CA THR A 79 9.66 20.00 -26.12
C THR A 79 8.37 19.21 -25.94
N GLY A 80 7.33 19.87 -25.39
CA GLY A 80 6.03 19.24 -25.18
C GLY A 80 6.01 18.24 -24.01
N PHE A 81 5.11 17.30 -24.07
CA PHE A 81 4.98 16.23 -23.11
C PHE A 81 5.99 15.12 -23.45
N THR A 82 6.78 14.70 -22.48
CA THR A 82 7.86 13.72 -22.65
C THR A 82 7.71 12.54 -21.70
N GLY A 83 8.53 11.54 -21.93
CA GLY A 83 8.61 10.31 -21.14
C GLY A 83 7.69 9.21 -21.64
N SER A 84 8.10 8.00 -21.44
CA SER A 84 7.39 6.76 -21.77
C SER A 84 6.00 6.68 -21.14
N ASN A 85 5.73 7.51 -20.15
CA ASN A 85 4.45 7.60 -19.43
C ASN A 85 3.62 8.84 -19.79
N ASN A 86 3.68 9.34 -21.02
CA ASN A 86 2.74 10.35 -21.49
C ASN A 86 1.38 9.68 -21.75
N ARG A 87 0.54 9.56 -20.70
CA ARG A 87 -0.68 8.76 -20.71
C ARG A 87 -1.85 9.42 -19.99
N LEU A 88 -3.05 8.96 -20.34
CA LEU A 88 -4.29 9.15 -19.60
C LEU A 88 -4.90 7.77 -19.39
N ARG A 89 -5.08 7.37 -18.14
CA ARG A 89 -5.86 6.22 -17.73
C ARG A 89 -7.18 6.68 -17.16
N VAL A 90 -8.26 6.04 -17.56
CA VAL A 90 -9.60 6.26 -17.02
C VAL A 90 -10.14 4.90 -16.62
N SER A 91 -10.73 4.80 -15.44
CA SER A 91 -11.43 3.62 -14.95
C SER A 91 -12.80 4.03 -14.46
N GLU A 92 -13.84 3.50 -15.08
CA GLU A 92 -15.22 3.61 -14.63
C GLU A 92 -15.60 2.34 -13.90
N ALA A 93 -16.23 2.43 -12.73
CA ALA A 93 -16.62 1.27 -11.94
C ALA A 93 -17.99 1.47 -11.32
N THR A 94 -18.84 0.45 -11.50
CA THR A 94 -20.15 0.37 -10.87
C THR A 94 -20.16 -0.80 -9.91
N SER A 95 -20.63 -0.59 -8.68
CA SER A 95 -20.72 -1.67 -7.70
C SER A 95 -22.03 -1.63 -6.94
N PHE A 96 -22.50 -2.83 -6.64
CA PHE A 96 -23.63 -3.10 -5.76
C PHE A 96 -23.18 -4.02 -4.63
N TYR A 97 -23.60 -3.74 -3.40
CA TYR A 97 -23.31 -4.59 -2.27
C TYR A 97 -24.48 -4.71 -1.30
N ILE A 98 -24.53 -5.86 -0.63
CA ILE A 98 -25.44 -6.16 0.46
C ILE A 98 -24.66 -6.75 1.63
N GLU A 99 -25.00 -6.33 2.82
CA GLU A 99 -24.43 -6.81 4.07
C GLU A 99 -25.55 -7.01 5.09
N ASP A 100 -25.54 -8.13 5.80
CA ASP A 100 -26.42 -8.39 6.93
C ASP A 100 -25.61 -8.76 8.18
N LYS A 101 -25.73 -7.96 9.24
CA LYS A 101 -25.20 -8.29 10.55
C LYS A 101 -26.33 -8.83 11.43
N ILE A 102 -26.21 -10.10 11.82
CA ILE A 102 -27.20 -10.84 12.61
C ILE A 102 -26.69 -10.96 14.05
N THR A 103 -27.42 -10.40 15.03
CA THR A 103 -27.07 -10.47 16.45
C THR A 103 -27.93 -11.47 17.19
N LEU A 104 -27.29 -12.51 17.72
CA LEU A 104 -27.93 -13.63 18.44
C LEU A 104 -27.36 -13.73 19.87
N GLY A 105 -27.82 -12.87 20.74
CA GLY A 105 -27.31 -12.77 22.11
C GLY A 105 -25.84 -12.33 22.14
N LYS A 106 -24.93 -13.24 22.54
CA LYS A 106 -23.49 -13.02 22.58
C LYS A 106 -22.76 -13.21 21.24
N LEU A 107 -23.44 -13.75 20.24
CA LEU A 107 -22.90 -14.00 18.91
C LEU A 107 -23.42 -12.94 17.95
N ALA A 108 -22.53 -12.30 17.20
CA ALA A 108 -22.89 -11.53 16.03
C ALA A 108 -22.19 -12.14 14.80
N VAL A 109 -22.94 -12.32 13.72
CA VAL A 109 -22.44 -12.83 12.43
C VAL A 109 -22.71 -11.78 11.38
N THR A 110 -21.73 -11.47 10.55
CA THR A 110 -21.86 -10.57 9.40
C THR A 110 -21.61 -11.36 8.12
N ILE A 111 -22.49 -11.21 7.14
CA ILE A 111 -22.35 -11.78 5.80
C ILE A 111 -22.48 -10.64 4.81
N GLY A 112 -21.56 -10.54 3.88
CA GLY A 112 -21.55 -9.52 2.84
C GLY A 112 -21.27 -10.10 1.48
N HIS A 113 -21.85 -9.47 0.46
CA HIS A 113 -21.57 -9.76 -0.93
C HIS A 113 -21.52 -8.46 -1.73
N ARG A 114 -20.53 -8.35 -2.62
CA ARG A 114 -20.33 -7.22 -3.52
C ARG A 114 -20.12 -7.72 -4.94
N SER A 115 -20.83 -7.10 -5.88
CA SER A 115 -20.61 -7.25 -7.31
C SER A 115 -20.06 -5.93 -7.85
N GLU A 116 -19.04 -6.01 -8.67
CA GLU A 116 -18.37 -4.86 -9.28
C GLU A 116 -18.17 -5.11 -10.76
N GLU A 117 -18.56 -4.15 -11.60
CA GLU A 117 -18.28 -4.09 -13.02
C GLU A 117 -17.37 -2.90 -13.27
N TYR A 118 -16.34 -3.04 -14.12
CA TYR A 118 -15.42 -1.95 -14.42
C TYR A 118 -15.03 -1.96 -15.89
N ASP A 119 -14.83 -0.74 -16.41
CA ASP A 119 -14.27 -0.44 -17.71
C ASP A 119 -13.03 0.41 -17.56
N GLN A 120 -11.94 0.03 -18.25
CA GLN A 120 -10.67 0.73 -18.19
C GLN A 120 -10.19 1.11 -19.59
N VAL A 121 -9.70 2.34 -19.73
CA VAL A 121 -9.13 2.85 -20.98
C VAL A 121 -7.78 3.50 -20.68
N GLU A 122 -6.72 3.04 -21.37
CA GLU A 122 -5.44 3.73 -21.38
C GLU A 122 -5.18 4.34 -22.75
N ASN A 123 -5.07 5.65 -22.78
CA ASN A 123 -4.55 6.41 -23.89
C ASN A 123 -3.08 6.75 -23.63
N ARG A 124 -2.20 6.46 -24.60
CA ARG A 124 -0.79 6.82 -24.53
C ARG A 124 -0.40 7.59 -25.81
N TRP A 125 0.48 8.55 -25.64
CA TRP A 125 0.99 9.39 -26.74
C TRP A 125 2.50 9.25 -26.82
N ASN A 126 3.01 9.41 -28.06
CA ASN A 126 4.45 9.38 -28.30
C ASN A 126 5.17 10.47 -27.50
N ASP A 127 6.42 10.18 -27.17
CA ASP A 127 7.31 11.11 -26.50
C ASP A 127 7.56 12.37 -27.34
N GLY A 128 7.65 13.52 -26.67
CA GLY A 128 7.96 14.80 -27.29
C GLY A 128 6.82 15.45 -28.10
N THR A 129 5.60 14.88 -28.08
CA THR A 129 4.45 15.52 -28.74
C THR A 129 4.00 16.76 -27.98
N PRO A 130 3.91 17.95 -28.63
CA PRO A 130 3.47 19.18 -27.94
C PRO A 130 1.99 19.13 -27.53
N THR A 131 1.20 18.31 -28.20
CA THR A 131 -0.23 18.13 -27.95
C THR A 131 -0.56 16.64 -27.97
N ARG A 132 -1.50 16.22 -27.14
CA ARG A 132 -1.99 14.84 -27.06
C ARG A 132 -3.05 14.54 -28.13
N ASN A 133 -2.77 14.82 -29.40
CA ASN A 133 -3.73 14.71 -30.49
C ASN A 133 -3.57 13.44 -31.35
N VAL A 134 -2.45 12.73 -31.22
CA VAL A 134 -2.19 11.46 -31.94
C VAL A 134 -1.71 10.43 -30.95
N LEU A 135 -2.47 9.35 -30.81
CA LEU A 135 -2.11 8.23 -29.93
C LEU A 135 -0.87 7.50 -30.44
N ALA A 136 -0.13 6.93 -29.54
CA ALA A 136 0.94 6.00 -29.84
C ALA A 136 0.36 4.71 -30.47
N SER A 137 1.19 4.01 -31.22
CA SER A 137 0.77 2.75 -31.87
C SER A 137 0.32 1.73 -30.79
N GLY A 138 -0.80 1.05 -31.06
CA GLY A 138 -1.39 0.08 -30.13
C GLY A 138 -2.28 0.68 -29.03
N TYR A 139 -2.59 1.98 -29.10
CA TYR A 139 -3.50 2.63 -28.16
C TYR A 139 -4.75 3.20 -28.89
N PRO A 140 -5.92 3.32 -28.21
CA PRO A 140 -6.13 3.02 -26.78
C PRO A 140 -6.05 1.52 -26.46
N LYS A 141 -5.59 1.19 -25.26
CA LYS A 141 -5.80 -0.13 -24.67
C LYS A 141 -7.07 -0.06 -23.80
N THR A 142 -7.91 -1.07 -23.90
CA THR A 142 -9.14 -1.19 -23.10
C THR A 142 -9.15 -2.50 -22.35
N LYS A 143 -9.73 -2.53 -21.17
CA LYS A 143 -10.02 -3.72 -20.38
C LYS A 143 -11.35 -3.50 -19.67
N ASP A 144 -12.26 -4.42 -19.83
CA ASP A 144 -13.48 -4.53 -19.06
C ASP A 144 -13.47 -5.80 -18.22
N GLY A 145 -14.21 -5.81 -17.16
CA GLY A 145 -14.33 -6.97 -16.30
C GLY A 145 -15.45 -6.82 -15.27
N ASP A 146 -15.83 -7.97 -14.72
CA ASP A 146 -16.70 -8.05 -13.56
C ASP A 146 -16.03 -8.91 -12.48
N HIS A 147 -16.33 -8.61 -11.23
CA HIS A 147 -15.83 -9.37 -10.10
C HIS A 147 -16.84 -9.38 -8.97
N ASN A 148 -16.95 -10.54 -8.32
CA ASN A 148 -17.80 -10.72 -7.16
C ASN A 148 -16.93 -11.06 -5.97
N THR A 149 -17.16 -10.40 -4.83
CA THR A 149 -16.50 -10.70 -3.58
C THR A 149 -17.52 -11.02 -2.50
N THR A 150 -17.19 -11.99 -1.68
CA THR A 150 -17.99 -12.42 -0.55
C THR A 150 -17.16 -12.34 0.71
N GLY A 151 -17.79 -11.98 1.81
CA GLY A 151 -17.15 -11.95 3.11
C GLY A 151 -18.10 -12.41 4.20
N PHE A 152 -17.53 -13.00 5.24
CA PHE A 152 -18.25 -13.29 6.46
C PHE A 152 -17.38 -13.06 7.68
N GLY A 153 -18.00 -12.61 8.76
CA GLY A 153 -17.33 -12.40 10.03
C GLY A 153 -18.19 -12.87 11.18
N ALA A 154 -17.56 -13.20 12.28
CA ALA A 154 -18.26 -13.54 13.51
C ALA A 154 -17.53 -12.94 14.70
N THR A 155 -18.29 -12.43 15.66
CA THR A 155 -17.79 -12.03 16.97
C THR A 155 -18.59 -12.73 18.06
N TYR A 156 -17.91 -13.21 19.09
CA TYR A 156 -18.54 -13.89 20.22
C TYR A 156 -18.05 -13.27 21.55
N GLU A 157 -18.98 -12.71 22.32
CA GLU A 157 -18.72 -12.18 23.65
C GLU A 157 -18.57 -13.33 24.64
N LEU A 158 -17.32 -13.74 24.92
CA LEU A 158 -17.04 -14.81 25.88
C LEU A 158 -17.50 -14.39 27.31
N ASN A 159 -17.14 -13.16 27.68
CA ASN A 159 -17.58 -12.46 28.87
C ASN A 159 -17.56 -10.93 28.62
N ASP A 160 -17.80 -10.12 29.65
CA ASP A 160 -17.90 -8.66 29.53
C ASP A 160 -16.59 -7.99 29.05
N ASN A 161 -15.47 -8.68 29.17
CA ASN A 161 -14.14 -8.15 28.87
C ASN A 161 -13.46 -8.81 27.69
N VAL A 162 -13.93 -9.99 27.24
CA VAL A 162 -13.28 -10.80 26.21
C VAL A 162 -14.21 -11.10 25.06
N GLN A 163 -13.79 -10.75 23.87
CA GLN A 163 -14.46 -11.02 22.61
C GLN A 163 -13.55 -11.89 21.72
N LEU A 164 -14.11 -12.95 21.15
CA LEU A 164 -13.49 -13.73 20.07
C LEU A 164 -13.94 -13.15 18.73
N VAL A 165 -13.03 -13.13 17.76
CA VAL A 165 -13.28 -12.59 16.41
C VAL A 165 -12.76 -13.57 15.39
N ALA A 166 -13.57 -13.80 14.33
CA ALA A 166 -13.14 -14.54 13.15
C ALA A 166 -13.70 -13.85 11.90
N GLY A 167 -12.93 -13.81 10.83
CA GLY A 167 -13.31 -13.19 9.57
C GLY A 167 -12.71 -13.90 8.38
N PHE A 168 -13.42 -13.85 7.27
CA PHE A 168 -12.97 -14.24 5.95
C PHE A 168 -13.54 -13.23 4.93
N HIS A 169 -12.72 -12.80 3.97
CA HIS A 169 -13.22 -12.01 2.85
C HIS A 169 -12.33 -12.18 1.62
N GLU A 170 -12.98 -12.21 0.47
CA GLU A 170 -12.34 -12.14 -0.83
C GLU A 170 -12.02 -10.66 -1.15
N GLY A 171 -10.79 -10.40 -1.59
CA GLY A 171 -10.31 -9.09 -2.02
C GLY A 171 -10.05 -9.04 -3.53
N MET A 172 -10.18 -7.85 -4.11
CA MET A 172 -9.86 -7.62 -5.52
C MET A 172 -9.25 -6.23 -5.72
N THR A 173 -8.20 -6.16 -6.54
CA THR A 173 -7.62 -4.92 -7.04
C THR A 173 -7.57 -4.95 -8.56
N ALA A 174 -8.36 -4.09 -9.20
CA ALA A 174 -8.33 -3.97 -10.65
C ALA A 174 -7.02 -3.30 -11.11
N MET A 175 -6.35 -3.92 -12.08
CA MET A 175 -5.11 -3.42 -12.68
C MET A 175 -5.33 -3.11 -14.15
N PHE A 176 -4.67 -2.05 -14.66
CA PHE A 176 -4.80 -1.66 -16.08
C PHE A 176 -4.14 -2.70 -17.00
N GLY A 177 -4.94 -3.20 -17.95
CA GLY A 177 -4.46 -4.04 -19.05
C GLY A 177 -4.21 -5.51 -18.72
N THR A 178 -4.55 -5.96 -17.50
CA THR A 178 -4.44 -7.36 -17.06
C THR A 178 -5.67 -7.77 -16.24
N ASP A 179 -5.77 -9.04 -15.89
CA ASP A 179 -6.76 -9.52 -14.94
C ASP A 179 -6.51 -8.92 -13.55
N PRO A 180 -7.54 -8.77 -12.71
CA PRO A 180 -7.36 -8.22 -11.38
C PRO A 180 -6.46 -9.10 -10.51
N GLU A 181 -5.81 -8.49 -9.54
CA GLU A 181 -5.20 -9.20 -8.42
C GLU A 181 -6.32 -9.59 -7.45
N THR A 182 -6.36 -10.85 -7.04
CA THR A 182 -7.35 -11.39 -6.09
C THR A 182 -6.65 -11.99 -4.88
N ALA A 183 -7.31 -11.93 -3.73
CA ALA A 183 -6.79 -12.52 -2.51
C ALA A 183 -7.93 -13.04 -1.62
N ASP A 184 -7.70 -14.18 -0.99
CA ASP A 184 -8.49 -14.71 0.10
C ASP A 184 -7.85 -14.31 1.42
N ASN A 185 -8.62 -13.61 2.26
CA ASN A 185 -8.14 -13.10 3.53
C ASN A 185 -8.88 -13.74 4.69
N MET A 186 -8.14 -14.23 5.68
CA MET A 186 -8.66 -14.83 6.89
C MET A 186 -8.04 -14.17 8.13
N GLU A 187 -8.85 -13.93 9.13
CA GLU A 187 -8.43 -13.40 10.42
C GLU A 187 -9.08 -14.19 11.57
N LEU A 188 -8.31 -14.44 12.62
CA LEU A 188 -8.77 -15.04 13.85
C LEU A 188 -8.11 -14.35 15.04
N GLY A 189 -8.90 -13.86 15.98
CA GLY A 189 -8.35 -13.07 17.06
C GLY A 189 -9.16 -13.02 18.33
N VAL A 190 -8.54 -12.38 19.32
CA VAL A 190 -9.12 -12.13 20.65
C VAL A 190 -8.94 -10.65 20.97
N ARG A 191 -9.98 -10.03 21.48
CA ARG A 191 -9.98 -8.70 22.06
C ARG A 191 -10.26 -8.77 23.55
N TYR A 192 -9.45 -8.09 24.33
CA TYR A 192 -9.67 -7.87 25.75
C TYR A 192 -9.80 -6.37 26.02
N SER A 193 -10.81 -5.99 26.77
CA SER A 193 -11.02 -4.59 27.20
C SER A 193 -11.53 -4.55 28.63
N GLU A 194 -10.80 -3.86 29.50
CA GLU A 194 -11.21 -3.61 30.89
C GLU A 194 -10.70 -2.24 31.35
N GLY A 195 -11.61 -1.35 31.71
CA GLY A 195 -11.27 0.00 32.12
C GLY A 195 -10.52 0.77 31.04
N MET A 196 -9.26 1.12 31.29
CA MET A 196 -8.38 1.81 30.33
C MET A 196 -7.36 0.88 29.68
N THR A 197 -7.56 -0.43 29.77
CA THR A 197 -6.71 -1.45 29.17
C THR A 197 -7.41 -2.08 28.00
N ASN A 198 -6.75 -2.08 26.82
CA ASN A 198 -7.19 -2.80 25.63
C ASN A 198 -6.04 -3.62 25.11
N VAL A 199 -6.32 -4.87 24.76
CA VAL A 199 -5.35 -5.78 24.15
C VAL A 199 -6.05 -6.54 23.02
N GLU A 200 -5.42 -6.59 21.88
CA GLU A 200 -5.87 -7.35 20.72
C GLU A 200 -4.74 -8.23 20.22
N VAL A 201 -5.08 -9.46 19.89
CA VAL A 201 -4.17 -10.41 19.24
C VAL A 201 -4.90 -11.05 18.11
N PHE A 202 -4.35 -10.95 16.90
CA PHE A 202 -4.89 -11.52 15.69
C PHE A 202 -3.85 -12.35 14.97
N TYR A 203 -4.24 -13.52 14.51
CA TYR A 203 -3.59 -14.24 13.43
C TYR A 203 -4.27 -13.83 12.14
N PHE A 204 -3.51 -13.57 11.09
CA PHE A 204 -4.02 -13.29 9.75
C PHE A 204 -3.33 -14.17 8.71
N GLN A 205 -4.05 -14.43 7.62
CA GLN A 205 -3.54 -15.08 6.42
C GLN A 205 -4.19 -14.43 5.20
N SER A 206 -3.39 -14.17 4.18
CA SER A 206 -3.85 -13.64 2.88
C SER A 206 -3.17 -14.43 1.78
N ASP A 207 -3.96 -15.14 1.00
CA ASP A 207 -3.52 -15.98 -0.11
C ASP A 207 -3.83 -15.22 -1.41
N TYR A 208 -2.80 -14.66 -2.04
CA TYR A 208 -2.90 -13.94 -3.32
C TYR A 208 -2.78 -14.94 -4.46
N GLU A 209 -3.76 -14.97 -5.37
CA GLU A 209 -3.72 -15.84 -6.54
C GLU A 209 -2.70 -15.37 -7.57
N SER A 210 -2.51 -14.04 -7.68
CA SER A 210 -1.71 -13.44 -8.74
C SER A 210 -1.27 -12.04 -8.32
N LEU A 211 -0.06 -11.94 -7.77
CA LEU A 211 0.55 -10.66 -7.48
C LEU A 211 0.94 -9.96 -8.79
N LYS A 212 0.52 -8.72 -8.98
CA LYS A 212 0.83 -7.94 -10.18
C LYS A 212 1.94 -6.94 -9.94
N ALA A 213 2.81 -6.78 -10.94
CA ALA A 213 3.81 -5.71 -10.93
C ALA A 213 3.80 -4.90 -12.22
N GLU A 214 4.12 -3.62 -12.11
CA GLU A 214 4.30 -2.72 -13.25
C GLU A 214 5.79 -2.48 -13.46
N CYS A 215 6.29 -2.77 -14.64
CA CYS A 215 7.68 -2.49 -15.03
C CYS A 215 8.03 -1.01 -14.88
N LYS A 216 9.17 -0.73 -14.23
CA LYS A 216 9.70 0.61 -14.05
C LYS A 216 11.17 0.66 -14.45
N ASN A 217 11.55 1.62 -15.28
CA ASN A 217 12.95 1.83 -15.73
C ASN A 217 13.99 1.93 -14.60
N SER A 218 13.55 2.23 -13.37
CA SER A 218 14.43 2.30 -12.22
C SER A 218 14.90 0.95 -11.69
N GLN A 219 14.32 -0.14 -12.17
CA GLN A 219 14.57 -1.51 -11.69
C GLN A 219 15.61 -2.26 -12.53
N GLY A 220 15.95 -1.74 -13.71
CA GLY A 220 17.08 -2.23 -14.52
C GLY A 220 16.81 -3.50 -15.32
N GLY A 221 15.54 -3.92 -15.46
CA GLY A 221 15.15 -5.03 -16.31
C GLY A 221 14.98 -4.66 -17.79
N ASP A 222 14.81 -5.65 -18.63
CA ASP A 222 14.61 -5.50 -20.07
C ASP A 222 13.14 -5.26 -20.46
N CYS A 223 12.26 -5.05 -19.49
CA CYS A 223 10.84 -4.81 -19.71
C CYS A 223 10.54 -3.39 -20.22
N ASN A 224 9.39 -3.21 -20.88
CA ASN A 224 8.94 -1.87 -21.28
C ASN A 224 8.27 -1.16 -20.09
N GLU A 225 8.67 0.07 -19.82
CA GLU A 225 8.08 0.85 -18.73
C GLU A 225 6.56 0.95 -18.84
N GLY A 226 5.87 0.49 -17.81
CA GLY A 226 4.41 0.50 -17.71
C GLY A 226 3.72 -0.77 -18.18
N ASP A 227 4.45 -1.79 -18.63
CA ASP A 227 3.88 -3.11 -18.82
C ASP A 227 3.61 -3.75 -17.46
N VAL A 228 2.47 -4.42 -17.35
CA VAL A 228 2.06 -5.13 -16.14
C VAL A 228 2.24 -6.62 -16.40
N PHE A 229 2.82 -7.32 -15.48
CA PHE A 229 3.05 -8.76 -15.55
C PHE A 229 2.60 -9.46 -14.27
N ASP A 230 2.39 -10.76 -14.41
CA ASP A 230 1.94 -11.63 -13.35
C ASP A 230 3.14 -12.15 -12.56
N GLY A 231 3.18 -11.84 -11.26
CA GLY A 231 4.22 -12.26 -10.33
C GLY A 231 3.89 -13.53 -9.56
N GLY A 232 2.88 -14.29 -10.03
CA GLY A 232 2.51 -15.54 -9.39
C GLY A 232 1.74 -15.40 -8.08
N ALA A 233 1.48 -16.53 -7.45
CA ALA A 233 0.79 -16.60 -6.17
C ALA A 233 1.74 -16.23 -5.00
N VAL A 234 1.17 -15.60 -3.97
CA VAL A 234 1.89 -15.21 -2.77
C VAL A 234 1.06 -15.53 -1.54
N ASP A 235 1.68 -16.20 -0.58
CA ASP A 235 1.10 -16.46 0.74
C ASP A 235 1.68 -15.46 1.75
N VAL A 236 0.80 -14.78 2.46
CA VAL A 236 1.17 -13.87 3.53
C VAL A 236 0.47 -14.30 4.81
N SER A 237 1.20 -14.52 5.88
CA SER A 237 0.62 -14.84 7.18
C SER A 237 1.36 -14.16 8.31
N GLY A 238 0.70 -14.05 9.47
CA GLY A 238 1.37 -13.45 10.60
C GLY A 238 0.51 -13.31 11.84
N VAL A 239 1.09 -12.65 12.82
CA VAL A 239 0.43 -12.33 14.08
C VAL A 239 0.56 -10.84 14.35
N GLU A 240 -0.57 -10.21 14.67
CA GLU A 240 -0.62 -8.83 15.12
C GLU A 240 -1.01 -8.76 16.60
N VAL A 241 -0.29 -7.94 17.35
CA VAL A 241 -0.57 -7.63 18.74
C VAL A 241 -0.69 -6.12 18.88
N SER A 242 -1.81 -5.64 19.40
CA SER A 242 -1.99 -4.26 19.82
C SER A 242 -2.38 -4.22 21.28
N ALA A 243 -1.71 -3.39 22.06
CA ALA A 243 -2.04 -3.19 23.46
C ALA A 243 -1.92 -1.73 23.83
N SER A 244 -2.89 -1.25 24.59
CA SER A 244 -2.86 0.10 25.18
C SER A 244 -3.40 0.09 26.60
N TRP A 245 -2.76 0.84 27.46
CA TRP A 245 -3.23 1.05 28.83
C TRP A 245 -2.81 2.42 29.36
N ILE A 246 -3.55 2.92 30.30
CA ILE A 246 -3.23 4.15 31.02
C ILE A 246 -3.07 3.81 32.50
N LEU A 247 -1.88 4.05 33.01
CA LEU A 247 -1.60 3.94 34.43
C LEU A 247 -1.85 5.29 35.09
N GLU A 248 -2.76 5.32 36.05
CA GLU A 248 -3.00 6.51 36.85
C GLU A 248 -1.97 6.59 37.97
N GLY A 249 -1.23 7.68 38.02
CA GLY A 249 -0.26 7.95 39.04
C GLY A 249 -0.79 8.91 40.09
N ASP A 250 -0.06 9.07 41.18
CA ASP A 250 -0.33 10.05 42.23
C ASP A 250 -0.17 11.47 41.69
N ASN A 251 -0.85 12.42 42.28
CA ASN A 251 -0.76 13.87 41.97
C ASN A 251 -1.24 14.30 40.56
N GLY A 252 -2.18 13.57 39.95
CA GLY A 252 -2.79 13.94 38.68
C GLY A 252 -1.86 13.77 37.48
N VAL A 253 -0.99 12.78 37.54
CA VAL A 253 -0.18 12.34 36.44
C VAL A 253 -0.69 11.01 35.90
N SER A 254 -0.96 10.91 34.62
CA SER A 254 -1.26 9.64 33.94
C SER A 254 -0.14 9.23 33.02
N TYR A 255 0.05 7.93 32.85
CA TYR A 255 1.11 7.34 32.02
C TYR A 255 0.47 6.45 30.95
N PRO A 256 0.15 7.03 29.76
CA PRO A 256 -0.29 6.25 28.62
C PRO A 256 0.86 5.41 28.07
N VAL A 257 0.56 4.14 27.81
CA VAL A 257 1.51 3.20 27.18
C VAL A 257 0.79 2.49 26.02
N GLY A 258 1.48 2.32 24.91
CA GLY A 258 1.00 1.61 23.73
C GLY A 258 2.07 0.70 23.17
N LEU A 259 1.65 -0.46 22.72
CA LEU A 259 2.44 -1.47 22.01
C LEU A 259 1.71 -1.85 20.74
N THR A 260 2.44 -1.90 19.63
CA THR A 260 2.00 -2.58 18.40
C THR A 260 3.14 -3.47 17.93
N TYR A 261 2.85 -4.72 17.66
CA TYR A 261 3.81 -5.68 17.14
C TYR A 261 3.15 -6.48 16.02
N THR A 262 3.85 -6.65 14.90
CA THR A 262 3.45 -7.52 13.81
C THR A 262 4.63 -8.43 13.47
N SER A 263 4.38 -9.72 13.36
CA SER A 263 5.25 -10.68 12.71
C SER A 263 4.63 -11.07 11.39
N THR A 264 5.39 -11.03 10.31
CA THR A 264 4.91 -11.31 8.96
C THR A 264 5.82 -12.33 8.30
N ASP A 265 5.20 -13.35 7.71
CA ASP A 265 5.82 -14.29 6.78
C ASP A 265 5.15 -14.11 5.43
N ALA A 266 5.90 -13.71 4.42
CA ALA A 266 5.39 -13.42 3.07
C ALA A 266 6.29 -14.08 2.05
N THR A 267 5.76 -15.10 1.37
CA THR A 267 6.53 -15.95 0.46
C THR A 267 5.80 -16.17 -0.85
N PHE A 268 6.55 -16.36 -1.93
CA PHE A 268 5.97 -16.80 -3.19
C PHE A 268 5.52 -18.26 -3.08
N ALA A 269 4.31 -18.55 -3.54
CA ALA A 269 3.69 -19.88 -3.48
C ALA A 269 3.88 -20.69 -4.77
N ASN A 270 4.65 -20.18 -5.73
CA ASN A 270 5.03 -20.88 -6.96
C ASN A 270 6.34 -20.35 -7.53
N SER A 271 7.03 -21.21 -8.27
CA SER A 271 8.24 -20.82 -8.99
C SER A 271 7.91 -20.23 -10.34
N PHE A 272 8.60 -19.15 -10.73
CA PHE A 272 8.51 -18.55 -12.05
C PHE A 272 9.84 -17.82 -12.40
N ASP A 273 9.98 -17.47 -13.68
CA ASP A 273 11.08 -16.65 -14.17
C ASP A 273 10.47 -15.54 -15.04
N ASP A 274 10.70 -14.31 -14.66
CA ASP A 274 10.25 -13.15 -15.42
C ASP A 274 11.35 -12.57 -16.34
N ASP A 275 12.32 -13.43 -16.73
CA ASP A 275 13.45 -13.07 -17.57
C ASP A 275 14.29 -11.89 -17.01
N GLY A 276 14.28 -11.71 -15.67
CA GLY A 276 15.02 -10.66 -14.98
C GLY A 276 14.35 -9.28 -15.02
N GLU A 277 13.04 -9.21 -15.31
CA GLU A 277 12.33 -7.96 -15.46
C GLU A 277 12.09 -7.25 -14.12
N TYR A 278 11.38 -7.90 -13.18
CA TYR A 278 11.05 -7.28 -11.90
C TYR A 278 11.56 -8.08 -10.70
N TRP A 279 11.26 -9.38 -10.66
CA TRP A 279 11.67 -10.28 -9.58
C TRP A 279 12.81 -11.21 -9.98
N GLY A 280 13.02 -11.43 -11.28
CA GLY A 280 13.98 -12.40 -11.80
C GLY A 280 13.52 -13.84 -11.62
N VAL A 281 14.46 -14.72 -11.35
CA VAL A 281 14.16 -16.13 -11.06
C VAL A 281 13.67 -16.25 -9.62
N VAL A 282 12.44 -16.70 -9.46
CA VAL A 282 11.77 -16.90 -8.17
C VAL A 282 11.53 -18.39 -7.98
N ALA A 283 11.87 -18.91 -6.81
CA ALA A 283 11.51 -20.25 -6.37
C ALA A 283 10.32 -20.20 -5.40
N ASP A 284 9.53 -21.26 -5.40
CA ASP A 284 8.52 -21.50 -4.37
C ASP A 284 9.16 -21.45 -2.98
N GLY A 285 8.60 -20.62 -2.09
CA GLY A 285 9.11 -20.35 -0.76
C GLY A 285 10.13 -19.21 -0.66
N ASP A 286 10.51 -18.55 -1.76
CA ASP A 286 11.32 -17.34 -1.70
C ASP A 286 10.55 -16.18 -1.06
N ASP A 287 11.26 -15.31 -0.35
CA ASP A 287 10.68 -14.15 0.33
C ASP A 287 10.12 -13.11 -0.66
N VAL A 288 8.99 -12.53 -0.33
CA VAL A 288 8.48 -11.34 -1.05
C VAL A 288 9.37 -10.14 -0.71
N PRO A 289 9.99 -9.47 -1.71
CA PRO A 289 10.91 -8.37 -1.46
C PRO A 289 10.28 -7.20 -0.70
N TYR A 290 11.09 -6.56 0.15
CA TYR A 290 10.74 -5.38 0.94
C TYR A 290 9.68 -5.60 2.03
N VAL A 291 9.30 -6.82 2.33
CA VAL A 291 8.43 -7.15 3.47
C VAL A 291 9.31 -7.50 4.67
N PRO A 292 9.32 -6.68 5.74
CA PRO A 292 10.08 -7.02 6.93
C PRO A 292 9.41 -8.16 7.71
N ASP A 293 10.23 -9.07 8.27
CA ASP A 293 9.78 -10.21 9.08
C ASP A 293 9.05 -9.79 10.38
N SER A 294 9.30 -8.58 10.84
CA SER A 294 8.65 -8.04 12.04
C SER A 294 8.63 -6.52 12.07
N SER A 295 7.66 -5.97 12.77
CA SER A 295 7.55 -4.54 13.07
C SER A 295 7.10 -4.35 14.51
N LEU A 296 7.76 -3.46 15.24
CA LEU A 296 7.46 -3.11 16.63
C LEU A 296 7.36 -1.61 16.80
N ALA A 297 6.30 -1.13 17.42
CA ALA A 297 6.21 0.23 17.93
C ALA A 297 5.83 0.23 19.41
N LEU A 298 6.63 0.93 20.20
CA LEU A 298 6.39 1.17 21.63
C LEU A 298 6.22 2.66 21.87
N VAL A 299 5.18 3.05 22.57
CA VAL A 299 4.96 4.42 23.00
C VAL A 299 4.77 4.42 24.51
N ALA A 300 5.55 5.21 25.22
CA ALA A 300 5.34 5.46 26.65
C ALA A 300 5.35 6.96 26.91
N GLY A 301 4.40 7.45 27.69
CA GLY A 301 4.25 8.88 27.93
C GLY A 301 3.87 9.20 29.34
N PHE A 302 3.81 10.50 29.61
CA PHE A 302 3.17 11.05 30.79
C PHE A 302 2.35 12.30 30.45
N VAL A 303 1.27 12.46 31.14
CA VAL A 303 0.42 13.66 31.06
C VAL A 303 0.16 14.14 32.48
N ASN A 304 0.56 15.38 32.76
CA ASN A 304 0.36 16.01 34.08
C ASN A 304 -0.74 17.07 33.97
N SER A 305 -1.60 17.13 34.99
CA SER A 305 -2.69 18.10 35.08
C SER A 305 -2.25 19.57 35.02
N ASN A 306 -0.97 19.87 35.29
CA ASN A 306 -0.37 21.19 35.11
C ASN A 306 -0.03 21.58 33.67
N GLY A 307 -0.42 20.78 32.70
CA GLY A 307 -0.16 21.02 31.27
C GLY A 307 1.23 20.60 30.75
N LEU A 308 2.02 19.90 31.58
CA LEU A 308 3.27 19.27 31.10
C LEU A 308 2.97 17.85 30.63
N SER A 309 3.39 17.51 29.43
CA SER A 309 3.30 16.16 28.86
C SER A 309 4.53 15.80 28.06
N GLY A 310 4.82 14.53 27.95
CA GLY A 310 5.88 14.04 27.09
C GLY A 310 5.66 12.60 26.70
N ASN A 311 6.29 12.19 25.62
CA ASN A 311 6.31 10.80 25.20
C ASN A 311 7.65 10.40 24.59
N MET A 312 7.91 9.12 24.67
CA MET A 312 8.97 8.41 24.00
C MET A 312 8.32 7.42 23.05
N ARG A 313 8.76 7.37 21.80
CA ARG A 313 8.35 6.39 20.81
C ARG A 313 9.58 5.65 20.30
N TYR A 314 9.59 4.34 20.46
CA TYR A 314 10.58 3.44 19.87
C TYR A 314 9.92 2.66 18.73
N VAL A 315 10.55 2.64 17.56
CA VAL A 315 10.12 1.85 16.41
C VAL A 315 11.28 0.99 15.95
N SER A 316 11.01 -0.27 15.66
CA SER A 316 11.98 -1.21 15.11
C SER A 316 11.31 -2.01 13.99
N ASN A 317 11.98 -2.09 12.85
CA ASN A 317 11.63 -2.99 11.76
C ASN A 317 12.68 -4.08 11.67
N GLY A 318 12.24 -5.29 11.46
CA GLY A 318 13.08 -6.45 11.22
C GLY A 318 13.82 -6.38 9.88
N SER A 319 14.55 -7.40 9.55
CA SER A 319 15.21 -7.53 8.26
C SER A 319 14.20 -7.81 7.15
N SER A 320 14.58 -7.50 5.92
CA SER A 320 13.86 -7.86 4.71
C SER A 320 14.83 -8.12 3.56
N CYS A 321 14.34 -8.70 2.49
CA CYS A 321 15.10 -8.92 1.28
C CYS A 321 14.78 -7.87 0.23
N SER A 322 15.74 -7.47 -0.59
CA SER A 322 15.51 -6.56 -1.71
C SER A 322 15.21 -7.30 -3.04
N THR A 323 15.37 -8.62 -3.03
CA THR A 323 15.04 -9.54 -4.14
C THR A 323 14.48 -10.84 -3.56
N ALA A 324 13.75 -11.61 -4.34
CA ALA A 324 13.15 -12.88 -3.91
C ALA A 324 14.20 -13.88 -3.42
N ALA A 325 15.29 -14.07 -4.12
CA ALA A 325 16.35 -15.03 -3.77
C ALA A 325 17.22 -14.62 -2.56
N CYS A 326 17.08 -13.41 -2.06
CA CYS A 326 17.75 -12.87 -0.86
C CYS A 326 19.25 -13.22 -0.73
N GLY A 327 20.05 -12.90 -1.72
CA GLY A 327 21.50 -13.12 -1.69
C GLY A 327 22.22 -12.25 -0.63
N THR A 328 23.45 -12.59 -0.28
CA THR A 328 24.24 -11.99 0.81
C THR A 328 24.32 -10.43 0.77
N TYR A 329 24.20 -9.81 -0.39
CA TYR A 329 24.24 -8.35 -0.56
C TYR A 329 22.85 -7.74 -0.84
N GLN A 330 21.79 -8.51 -0.67
CA GLN A 330 20.42 -8.13 -0.98
C GLN A 330 19.53 -8.07 0.27
N THR A 331 20.10 -8.35 1.43
CA THR A 331 19.44 -8.19 2.72
C THR A 331 19.42 -6.73 3.14
N ILE A 332 18.27 -6.25 3.54
CA ILE A 332 18.08 -4.96 4.21
C ILE A 332 18.11 -5.22 5.70
N ASP A 333 19.13 -4.73 6.38
CA ASP A 333 19.30 -4.96 7.81
C ASP A 333 18.16 -4.36 8.64
N SER A 334 17.86 -5.00 9.76
CA SER A 334 16.95 -4.45 10.76
C SER A 334 17.40 -3.07 11.23
N HIS A 335 16.47 -2.17 11.47
CA HIS A 335 16.76 -0.81 11.91
C HIS A 335 15.74 -0.33 12.94
N SER A 336 16.18 0.59 13.77
CA SER A 336 15.30 1.18 14.78
C SER A 336 15.59 2.67 14.99
N PHE A 337 14.61 3.38 15.49
CA PHE A 337 14.74 4.79 15.87
C PHE A 337 13.95 5.09 17.14
N LEU A 338 14.36 6.15 17.82
CA LEU A 338 13.77 6.63 19.06
C LEU A 338 13.43 8.10 18.93
N ASP A 339 12.16 8.42 19.10
CA ASP A 339 11.65 9.79 19.15
C ASP A 339 11.33 10.19 20.59
N LEU A 340 11.70 11.42 20.95
CA LEU A 340 11.33 12.03 22.23
C LEU A 340 10.58 13.33 22.00
N ASN A 341 9.45 13.49 22.68
CA ASN A 341 8.65 14.70 22.61
C ASN A 341 8.33 15.20 24.02
N LEU A 342 8.48 16.51 24.23
CA LEU A 342 8.12 17.19 25.46
C LEU A 342 7.32 18.45 25.13
N ARG A 343 6.17 18.62 25.77
CA ARG A 343 5.26 19.75 25.56
C ARG A 343 4.85 20.35 26.89
N LYS A 344 4.84 21.70 26.95
CA LYS A 344 4.24 22.47 28.03
C LYS A 344 3.16 23.39 27.47
N ALA A 345 1.93 23.25 27.96
CA ALA A 345 0.90 24.25 27.72
C ALA A 345 1.20 25.46 28.60
N LEU A 346 1.26 26.64 28.00
CA LEU A 346 1.39 27.93 28.70
C LEU A 346 -0.02 28.54 28.80
N ASN A 347 -0.41 28.91 30.01
CA ASN A 347 -1.69 29.59 30.28
C ASN A 347 -1.57 31.07 29.90
#